data_4e2bee4be12036709ae1c569e2ddfdf2
#
_entry.id   4e2bee4be12036709ae1c569e2ddfdf2
#
_cell.length_a   1.000
_cell.length_b   1.000
_cell.length_c   1.000
_cell.angle_alpha   90.00
_cell.angle_beta   90.00
_cell.angle_gamma   90.00
#
_symmetry.space_group_name_H-M   'P 1'
#
loop_
_entity.id
_entity.type
_entity.pdbx_description
1 polymer ?
#
loop_
_entity_poly.entity_id
_entity_poly.type
_entity_poly.pdbx_seq_one_letter_code
_entity_poly.pdbx_strand_id
1 'polypeptide(L)'
;EGVAFSLADGYRALQQAGCAPHQMIATGGGARSQFWLQMIADLTQCRIIVPTYADVGAAFGAARLARLAIEPEALLHLTSHVVPATAIIRPQSQPDLQARYQRYQQLTRWLCQQEG
;
A
#
# COMPACT_ATOMS: atom_id res chain seq x y z
N GLU A 1 7.11 13.24 -1.09
CA GLU A 1 7.86 12.37 -0.16
C GLU A 1 7.16 12.22 1.20
N GLY A 2 6.74 13.32 1.87
CA GLY A 2 6.19 13.26 3.22
C GLY A 2 5.06 12.24 3.40
N VAL A 3 4.10 12.19 2.47
CA VAL A 3 3.01 11.19 2.51
C VAL A 3 3.54 9.76 2.39
N ALA A 4 4.56 9.53 1.54
CA ALA A 4 5.18 8.21 1.43
C ALA A 4 5.91 7.81 2.72
N PHE A 5 6.52 8.76 3.41
CA PHE A 5 7.17 8.56 4.71
C PHE A 5 6.14 8.20 5.79
N SER A 6 5.00 8.91 5.84
CA SER A 6 3.91 8.57 6.77
C SER A 6 3.35 7.17 6.53
N LEU A 7 3.20 6.76 5.26
CA LEU A 7 2.77 5.41 4.93
C LEU A 7 3.81 4.35 5.34
N ALA A 8 5.10 4.66 5.19
CA ALA A 8 6.18 3.78 5.65
C ALA A 8 6.18 3.64 7.18
N ASP A 9 5.88 4.70 7.94
CA ASP A 9 5.72 4.62 9.39
C ASP A 9 4.53 3.74 9.77
N GLY A 10 3.38 3.89 9.09
CA GLY A 10 2.21 3.02 9.27
C GLY A 10 2.53 1.55 8.98
N TYR A 11 3.28 1.28 7.92
CA TYR A 11 3.74 -0.08 7.60
C TYR A 11 4.65 -0.66 8.69
N ARG A 12 5.57 0.13 9.22
CA ARG A 12 6.43 -0.29 10.35
C ARG A 12 5.62 -0.60 11.62
N ALA A 13 4.59 0.20 11.91
CA ALA A 13 3.69 -0.07 13.01
C ALA A 13 2.98 -1.43 12.86
N LEU A 14 2.53 -1.76 11.64
CA LEU A 14 1.98 -3.09 11.34
C LEU A 14 2.99 -4.21 11.56
N GLN A 15 4.25 -4.02 11.14
CA GLN A 15 5.31 -4.99 11.37
C GLN A 15 5.56 -5.22 12.88
N GLN A 16 5.57 -4.16 13.67
CA GLN A 16 5.73 -4.22 15.13
C GLN A 16 4.54 -4.93 15.80
N ALA A 17 3.34 -4.82 15.22
CA ALA A 17 2.16 -5.56 15.64
C ALA A 17 2.12 -7.03 15.18
N GLY A 18 3.20 -7.52 14.55
CA GLY A 18 3.30 -8.91 14.09
C GLY A 18 2.75 -9.15 12.67
N CYS A 19 2.31 -8.10 11.97
CA CYS A 19 1.84 -8.20 10.59
C CYS A 19 2.94 -7.69 9.64
N ALA A 20 3.66 -8.59 9.00
CA ALA A 20 4.74 -8.27 8.07
C ALA A 20 4.40 -8.72 6.64
N PRO A 21 3.54 -8.02 5.91
CA PRO A 21 3.18 -8.39 4.55
C PRO A 21 4.38 -8.25 3.61
N HIS A 22 4.58 -9.23 2.73
CA HIS A 22 5.63 -9.18 1.71
C HIS A 22 5.17 -8.52 0.40
N GLN A 23 3.88 -8.26 0.30
CA GLN A 23 3.29 -7.56 -0.84
C GLN A 23 2.12 -6.69 -0.41
N MET A 24 1.91 -5.61 -1.13
CA MET A 24 0.79 -4.70 -0.98
C MET A 24 0.05 -4.57 -2.30
N ILE A 25 -1.24 -4.29 -2.23
CA ILE A 25 -2.07 -4.00 -3.39
C ILE A 25 -2.35 -2.50 -3.39
N ALA A 26 -1.97 -1.81 -4.46
CA ALA A 26 -2.24 -0.38 -4.63
C ALA A 26 -3.57 -0.17 -5.34
N THR A 27 -4.47 0.60 -4.73
CA THR A 27 -5.77 0.98 -5.30
C THR A 27 -6.03 2.47 -5.11
N GLY A 28 -6.94 3.02 -5.92
CA GLY A 28 -7.29 4.44 -5.88
C GLY A 28 -6.39 5.31 -6.76
N GLY A 29 -6.62 6.61 -6.75
CA GLY A 29 -5.95 7.57 -7.63
C GLY A 29 -4.43 7.60 -7.52
N GLY A 30 -3.89 7.36 -6.33
CA GLY A 30 -2.44 7.26 -6.09
C GLY A 30 -1.76 6.10 -6.84
N ALA A 31 -2.50 5.05 -7.16
CA ALA A 31 -1.98 3.90 -7.91
C ALA A 31 -1.56 4.25 -9.35
N ARG A 32 -1.95 5.41 -9.87
CA ARG A 32 -1.55 5.91 -11.20
C ARG A 32 -0.11 6.44 -11.23
N SER A 33 0.45 6.81 -10.08
CA SER A 33 1.81 7.35 -9.99
C SER A 33 2.83 6.27 -9.74
N GLN A 34 3.45 5.75 -10.80
CA GLN A 34 4.53 4.76 -10.68
C GLN A 34 5.69 5.29 -9.83
N PHE A 35 6.04 6.56 -9.97
CA PHE A 35 7.08 7.20 -9.16
C PHE A 35 6.77 7.12 -7.67
N TRP A 36 5.54 7.43 -7.27
CA TRP A 36 5.11 7.38 -5.87
C TRP A 36 5.07 5.95 -5.34
N LEU A 37 4.56 5.01 -6.13
CA LEU A 37 4.53 3.60 -5.77
C LEU A 37 5.94 3.00 -5.65
N GLN A 38 6.87 3.40 -6.52
CA GLN A 38 8.28 2.98 -6.41
C GLN A 38 8.88 3.48 -5.10
N MET A 39 8.64 4.74 -4.73
CA MET A 39 9.11 5.30 -3.47
C MET A 39 8.57 4.52 -2.25
N ILE A 40 7.28 4.15 -2.26
CA ILE A 40 6.68 3.34 -1.20
C ILE A 40 7.31 1.95 -1.17
N ALA A 41 7.48 1.30 -2.32
CA ALA A 41 8.14 0.00 -2.41
C ALA A 41 9.56 0.03 -1.83
N ASP A 42 10.33 1.08 -2.18
CA ASP A 42 11.72 1.26 -1.72
C ASP A 42 11.81 1.52 -0.21
N LEU A 43 10.85 2.28 0.35
CA LEU A 43 10.79 2.57 1.79
C LEU A 43 10.38 1.36 2.63
N THR A 44 9.40 0.61 2.15
CA THR A 44 8.81 -0.52 2.88
C THR A 44 9.50 -1.85 2.59
N GLN A 45 10.32 -1.90 1.54
CA GLN A 45 10.92 -3.13 0.99
C GLN A 45 9.86 -4.18 0.63
N CYS A 46 8.66 -3.70 0.27
CA CYS A 46 7.51 -4.51 -0.09
C CYS A 46 7.24 -4.44 -1.59
N ARG A 47 6.89 -5.56 -2.18
CA ARG A 47 6.40 -5.60 -3.56
C ARG A 47 5.01 -4.96 -3.62
N ILE A 48 4.77 -4.08 -4.60
CA ILE A 48 3.46 -3.45 -4.83
C ILE A 48 2.85 -4.00 -6.11
N ILE A 49 1.63 -4.49 -6.01
CA ILE A 49 0.83 -4.98 -7.13
C ILE A 49 -0.22 -3.93 -7.46
N VAL A 50 -0.29 -3.51 -8.71
CA VAL A 50 -1.32 -2.63 -9.23
C VAL A 50 -2.31 -3.46 -10.02
N PRO A 51 -3.53 -3.70 -9.52
CA PRO A 51 -4.53 -4.49 -10.23
C PRO A 51 -5.11 -3.71 -11.42
N THR A 52 -5.69 -4.43 -12.38
CA THR A 52 -6.33 -3.83 -13.57
C THR A 52 -7.42 -2.83 -13.21
N TYR A 53 -8.10 -3.01 -12.07
CA TYR A 53 -9.17 -2.15 -11.59
C TYR A 53 -8.73 -1.23 -10.43
N ALA A 54 -7.44 -0.87 -10.38
CA ALA A 54 -6.89 -0.06 -9.30
C ALA A 54 -7.64 1.25 -9.08
N ASP A 55 -8.08 1.91 -10.15
CA ASP A 55 -8.78 3.20 -10.11
C ASP A 55 -10.17 3.14 -9.49
N VAL A 56 -10.83 1.99 -9.59
CA VAL A 56 -12.23 1.79 -9.17
C VAL A 56 -12.35 0.78 -8.04
N GLY A 57 -11.30 0.60 -7.25
CA GLY A 57 -11.21 -0.44 -6.22
C GLY A 57 -12.42 -0.51 -5.28
N ALA A 58 -12.86 0.63 -4.75
CA ALA A 58 -14.03 0.70 -3.88
C ALA A 58 -15.34 0.34 -4.60
N ALA A 59 -15.55 0.88 -5.80
CA ALA A 59 -16.73 0.58 -6.62
C ALA A 59 -16.74 -0.89 -7.06
N PHE A 60 -15.57 -1.44 -7.42
CA PHE A 60 -15.43 -2.85 -7.76
C PHE A 60 -15.74 -3.75 -6.56
N GLY A 61 -15.28 -3.39 -5.37
CA GLY A 61 -15.62 -4.09 -4.13
C GLY A 61 -17.12 -4.07 -3.83
N ALA A 62 -17.76 -2.91 -3.95
CA ALA A 62 -19.18 -2.76 -3.77
C ALA A 62 -20.01 -3.60 -4.77
N ALA A 63 -19.59 -3.61 -6.04
CA ALA A 63 -20.23 -4.44 -7.07
C ALA A 63 -20.11 -5.94 -6.76
N ARG A 64 -18.96 -6.39 -6.23
CA ARG A 64 -18.77 -7.78 -5.80
C ARG A 64 -19.69 -8.14 -4.63
N LEU A 65 -19.81 -7.25 -3.65
CA LEU A 65 -20.73 -7.46 -2.52
C LEU A 65 -22.21 -7.51 -2.98
N ALA A 66 -22.59 -6.61 -3.90
CA ALA A 66 -23.94 -6.64 -4.48
C ALA A 66 -24.24 -7.94 -5.22
N ARG A 67 -23.25 -8.46 -5.97
CA ARG A 67 -23.39 -9.76 -6.63
C ARG A 67 -23.59 -10.89 -5.63
N LEU A 68 -22.86 -10.90 -4.51
CA LEU A 68 -23.02 -11.91 -3.45
C LEU A 68 -24.41 -11.91 -2.82
N ALA A 69 -25.08 -10.73 -2.76
CA ALA A 69 -26.44 -10.64 -2.24
C ALA A 69 -27.48 -11.33 -3.14
N ILE A 70 -27.18 -11.46 -4.45
CA ILE A 70 -28.06 -12.10 -5.44
C ILE A 70 -27.63 -13.55 -5.68
N GLU A 71 -26.32 -13.81 -5.68
CA GLU A 71 -25.69 -15.10 -5.98
C GLU A 71 -24.72 -15.48 -4.83
N PRO A 72 -25.20 -15.98 -3.70
CA PRO A 72 -24.34 -16.34 -2.55
C PRO A 72 -23.26 -17.38 -2.89
N GLU A 73 -23.53 -18.28 -3.82
CA GLU A 73 -22.62 -19.31 -4.32
C GLU A 73 -21.41 -18.70 -5.07
N ALA A 74 -21.53 -17.47 -5.54
CA ALA A 74 -20.42 -16.76 -6.19
C ALA A 74 -19.24 -16.47 -5.24
N LEU A 75 -19.40 -16.64 -3.91
CA LEU A 75 -18.36 -16.39 -2.93
C LEU A 75 -17.06 -17.14 -3.26
N LEU A 76 -17.14 -18.41 -3.57
CA LEU A 76 -15.97 -19.22 -3.90
C LEU A 76 -15.25 -18.70 -5.15
N HIS A 77 -16.00 -18.30 -6.18
CA HIS A 77 -15.43 -17.72 -7.39
C HIS A 77 -14.79 -16.35 -7.14
N LEU A 78 -15.43 -15.52 -6.32
CA LEU A 78 -14.94 -14.18 -6.01
C LEU A 78 -13.69 -14.20 -5.11
N THR A 79 -13.58 -15.16 -4.21
CA THR A 79 -12.42 -15.29 -3.31
C THR A 79 -11.23 -15.97 -3.99
N SER A 80 -11.48 -16.89 -4.92
CA SER A 80 -10.43 -17.57 -5.69
C SER A 80 -9.95 -16.80 -6.92
N HIS A 81 -10.66 -15.74 -7.34
CA HIS A 81 -10.32 -14.97 -8.52
C HIS A 81 -9.12 -14.06 -8.25
N VAL A 82 -7.99 -14.40 -8.82
CA VAL A 82 -6.80 -13.54 -8.82
C VAL A 82 -7.03 -12.40 -9.81
N VAL A 83 -7.12 -11.17 -9.29
CA VAL A 83 -7.25 -9.98 -10.15
C VAL A 83 -5.96 -9.81 -10.95
N PRO A 84 -6.03 -9.72 -12.28
CA PRO A 84 -4.85 -9.50 -13.11
C PRO A 84 -4.14 -8.20 -12.70
N ALA A 85 -2.82 -8.25 -12.62
CA ALA A 85 -2.00 -7.08 -12.33
C ALA A 85 -1.65 -6.35 -13.62
N THR A 86 -1.84 -5.03 -13.63
CA THR A 86 -1.36 -4.14 -14.69
C THR A 86 0.14 -3.86 -14.53
N ALA A 87 0.60 -3.77 -13.29
CA ALA A 87 2.00 -3.57 -12.97
C ALA A 87 2.38 -4.25 -11.65
N ILE A 88 3.63 -4.65 -11.56
CA ILE A 88 4.27 -5.13 -10.32
C ILE A 88 5.51 -4.31 -10.09
N ILE A 89 5.53 -3.55 -9.00
CA ILE A 89 6.64 -2.70 -8.61
C ILE A 89 7.45 -3.43 -7.55
N ARG A 90 8.73 -3.61 -7.82
CA ARG A 90 9.66 -4.26 -6.90
C ARG A 90 10.51 -3.21 -6.20
N PRO A 91 10.84 -3.41 -4.92
CA PRO A 91 11.70 -2.48 -4.19
C PRO A 91 13.09 -2.44 -4.81
N GLN A 92 13.69 -1.25 -4.77
CA GLN A 92 15.06 -0.98 -5.16
C GLN A 92 15.80 -0.40 -3.97
N SER A 93 17.12 -0.53 -3.96
CA SER A 93 17.96 0.11 -2.94
C SER A 93 18.12 1.59 -3.27
N GLN A 94 17.67 2.46 -2.39
CA GLN A 94 17.73 3.92 -2.52
C GLN A 94 18.31 4.54 -1.23
N PRO A 95 19.66 4.56 -1.07
CA PRO A 95 20.29 5.04 0.17
C PRO A 95 19.91 6.47 0.53
N ASP A 96 19.82 7.36 -0.46
CA ASP A 96 19.44 8.76 -0.24
C ASP A 96 17.98 8.90 0.24
N LEU A 97 17.07 8.08 -0.26
CA LEU A 97 15.69 8.06 0.17
C LEU A 97 15.60 7.57 1.62
N GLN A 98 16.35 6.55 1.98
CA GLN A 98 16.43 6.04 3.35
C GLN A 98 17.01 7.09 4.31
N ALA A 99 18.03 7.82 3.92
CA ALA A 99 18.61 8.90 4.73
C ALA A 99 17.60 10.03 4.98
N ARG A 100 16.84 10.43 3.96
CA ARG A 100 15.77 11.43 4.10
C ARG A 100 14.63 10.94 5.00
N TYR A 101 14.28 9.67 4.90
CA TYR A 101 13.27 9.06 5.78
C TYR A 101 13.73 9.01 7.24
N GLN A 102 14.98 8.67 7.52
CA GLN A 102 15.52 8.73 8.88
C GLN A 102 15.46 10.14 9.46
N ARG A 103 15.79 11.17 8.65
CA ARG A 103 15.67 12.57 9.06
C ARG A 103 14.22 12.95 9.35
N TYR A 104 13.28 12.54 8.52
CA TYR A 104 11.85 12.73 8.76
C TYR A 104 11.42 12.12 10.09
N GLN A 105 11.82 10.91 10.40
CA GLN A 105 11.48 10.25 11.67
C GLN A 105 12.10 10.95 12.90
N GLN A 106 13.31 11.50 12.77
CA GLN A 106 13.93 12.29 13.84
C GLN A 106 13.13 13.57 14.11
N LEU A 107 12.75 14.29 13.06
CA LEU A 107 11.95 15.51 13.17
C LEU A 107 10.56 15.25 13.76
N THR A 108 9.88 14.20 13.32
CA THR A 108 8.57 13.82 13.85
C THR A 108 8.65 13.50 15.34
N ARG A 109 9.63 12.73 15.77
CA ARG A 109 9.84 12.43 17.20
C ARG A 109 10.11 13.68 18.01
N TRP A 110 10.93 14.58 17.50
CA TRP A 110 11.23 15.86 18.17
C TRP A 110 9.97 16.73 18.33
N LEU A 111 9.16 16.84 17.27
CA LEU A 111 7.89 17.59 17.32
C LEU A 111 6.92 17.02 18.35
N CYS A 112 6.71 15.70 18.36
CA CYS A 112 5.83 15.05 19.33
C CYS A 112 6.28 15.25 20.80
N GLN A 113 7.57 15.43 21.04
CA GLN A 113 8.09 15.71 22.38
C GLN A 113 7.86 17.16 22.84
N GLN A 114 7.60 18.11 21.92
CA GLN A 114 7.34 19.51 22.25
C GLN A 114 5.85 19.75 22.59
N GLU A 115 4.97 18.88 22.18
CA GLU A 115 3.52 19.00 22.38
C GLU A 115 3.00 18.29 23.67
N GLY A 116 3.86 17.61 24.39
CA GLY A 116 3.56 16.93 25.68
C GLY A 116 4.18 17.64 26.85
#